data_8f1e363dcb1ec518fdd408cd46be3d79
#
_entry.id   8f1e363dcb1ec518fdd408cd46be3d79
#
_cell.length_a   1.000
_cell.length_b   1.000
_cell.length_c   1.000
_cell.angle_alpha   90.00
_cell.angle_beta   90.00
_cell.angle_gamma   90.00
#
_symmetry.space_group_name_H-M   'P 1'
#
loop_
_entity.id
_entity.type
_entity.pdbx_description
1 polymer ?
#
loop_
_entity_poly.entity_id
_entity_poly.type
_entity_poly.pdbx_seq_one_letter_code
_entity_poly.pdbx_strand_id
1 'polypeptide(L)'
;MKISIIDIGSNTIKLVIYDVREDNSFIGIHQESTKVRLGESLAFSDSLSEQSILKSIDVLLLYRDIIRLESANKVVCVGTSAVRESKNGKYFIDQVLKKTGFKVRVLSGEEEAYYSYLGASMATCIPNGLFFDLGGGSLELVYTEDFKVKKAQALPLGALRLSRTFASQDGSFSKKDCDNMTQKILYTLPTKKGYGIGIDASLVGAGGTLRALGRVDQKRAGFPFEKVHNYRLKLSTIESLRKDLSTLKPSEISSRWPIDSTRVETIVAGIYVIHSIMKKFDFDEIIISGYGIREGILASFIHSPSTLENHNIESLEKQVAKLLSYHCHKQDISNFGLDDMVHNMIYYGLLKEREVEILSYALYTLSTIPATNKYYSLFYRLLDEDYPQLTYREQVILALSIIYSKKIRIGEELFHKYSHLLKPQNLKSLQKIALLLNLTRIILKTRSQISIRLTENKNVIFTVIPTQKSFPSILLKQIIEKAGRIFDIPVQYYIPDRTNRLRNSMNNIISLKSQL
;
A
#
# COMPACT_ATOMS: atom_id res chain seq x y z
N MET A 1 -18.15 -11.44 -4.90
CA MET A 1 -17.98 -11.88 -6.32
C MET A 1 -16.52 -12.22 -6.54
N LYS A 2 -16.21 -13.41 -7.14
CA LYS A 2 -14.81 -13.78 -7.40
C LYS A 2 -14.38 -13.37 -8.81
N ILE A 3 -13.24 -12.66 -8.91
CA ILE A 3 -12.65 -12.18 -10.15
C ILE A 3 -11.22 -12.67 -10.25
N SER A 4 -10.86 -13.28 -11.37
CA SER A 4 -9.50 -13.73 -11.67
C SER A 4 -8.81 -12.76 -12.61
N ILE A 5 -7.60 -12.33 -12.24
CA ILE A 5 -6.74 -11.53 -13.11
C ILE A 5 -5.53 -12.39 -13.51
N ILE A 6 -5.33 -12.58 -14.80
CA ILE A 6 -4.16 -13.24 -15.39
C ILE A 6 -3.31 -12.17 -16.08
N ASP A 7 -2.06 -12.04 -15.64
CA ASP A 7 -1.05 -11.15 -16.20
C ASP A 7 0.03 -11.99 -16.92
N ILE A 8 0.05 -11.93 -18.25
CA ILE A 8 1.03 -12.61 -19.09
C ILE A 8 2.21 -11.66 -19.33
N GLY A 9 3.18 -11.72 -18.41
CA GLY A 9 4.39 -10.91 -18.48
C GLY A 9 5.56 -11.58 -19.22
N SER A 10 6.62 -10.82 -19.47
CA SER A 10 7.81 -11.30 -20.19
C SER A 10 8.59 -12.39 -19.44
N ASN A 11 8.63 -12.36 -18.11
CA ASN A 11 9.36 -13.35 -17.30
C ASN A 11 8.43 -14.39 -16.65
N THR A 12 7.27 -13.94 -16.16
CA THR A 12 6.33 -14.74 -15.38
C THR A 12 4.91 -14.53 -15.84
N ILE A 13 4.12 -15.60 -15.82
CA ILE A 13 2.65 -15.49 -15.87
C ILE A 13 2.15 -15.56 -14.43
N LYS A 14 1.24 -14.64 -14.09
CA LYS A 14 0.67 -14.53 -12.74
C LYS A 14 -0.83 -14.66 -12.79
N LEU A 15 -1.39 -15.38 -11.82
CA LEU A 15 -2.81 -15.46 -11.52
C LEU A 15 -3.04 -14.90 -10.13
N VAL A 16 -4.04 -14.04 -9.98
CA VAL A 16 -4.61 -13.73 -8.67
C VAL A 16 -6.12 -13.83 -8.77
N ILE A 17 -6.73 -14.48 -7.80
CA ILE A 17 -8.19 -14.54 -7.64
C ILE A 17 -8.55 -13.65 -6.47
N TYR A 18 -9.42 -12.68 -6.72
CA TYR A 18 -9.90 -11.73 -5.73
C TYR A 18 -11.34 -12.05 -5.36
N ASP A 19 -11.63 -12.00 -4.07
CA ASP A 19 -13.01 -11.91 -3.58
C ASP A 19 -13.37 -10.43 -3.40
N VAL A 20 -14.33 -9.98 -4.22
CA VAL A 20 -14.82 -8.60 -4.25
C VAL A 20 -16.14 -8.54 -3.51
N ARG A 21 -16.21 -7.69 -2.50
CA ARG A 21 -17.37 -7.48 -1.63
C ARG A 21 -18.34 -6.46 -2.24
N GLU A 22 -19.51 -6.31 -1.62
CA GLU A 22 -20.55 -5.38 -2.07
C GLU A 22 -20.12 -3.89 -1.99
N ASP A 23 -19.23 -3.56 -1.07
CA ASP A 23 -18.66 -2.22 -0.92
C ASP A 23 -17.48 -1.94 -1.87
N ASN A 24 -17.22 -2.83 -2.84
CA ASN A 24 -16.11 -2.81 -3.77
C ASN A 24 -14.71 -3.00 -3.12
N SER A 25 -14.65 -3.30 -1.84
CA SER A 25 -13.39 -3.77 -1.24
C SER A 25 -13.07 -5.17 -1.75
N PHE A 26 -11.78 -5.51 -1.83
CA PHE A 26 -11.35 -6.80 -2.33
C PHE A 26 -10.22 -7.38 -1.51
N ILE A 27 -10.14 -8.70 -1.52
CA ILE A 27 -9.02 -9.45 -0.93
C ILE A 27 -8.55 -10.52 -1.91
N GLY A 28 -7.24 -10.67 -2.07
CA GLY A 28 -6.66 -11.78 -2.83
C GLY A 28 -6.81 -13.09 -2.03
N ILE A 29 -7.54 -14.05 -2.60
CA ILE A 29 -7.80 -15.34 -1.94
C ILE A 29 -6.93 -16.47 -2.49
N HIS A 30 -6.39 -16.30 -3.70
CA HIS A 30 -5.47 -17.25 -4.32
C HIS A 30 -4.47 -16.50 -5.21
N GLN A 31 -3.21 -16.87 -5.14
CA GLN A 31 -2.16 -16.26 -5.97
C GLN A 31 -1.17 -17.30 -6.46
N GLU A 32 -0.90 -17.28 -7.78
CA GLU A 32 0.13 -18.08 -8.44
C GLU A 32 1.06 -17.20 -9.27
N SER A 33 2.32 -17.61 -9.36
CA SER A 33 3.33 -16.94 -10.18
C SER A 33 4.28 -17.98 -10.77
N THR A 34 4.21 -18.21 -12.07
CA THR A 34 5.01 -19.25 -12.76
C THR A 34 5.98 -18.62 -13.72
N LYS A 35 7.26 -18.98 -13.61
CA LYS A 35 8.35 -18.53 -14.49
C LYS A 35 8.26 -19.25 -15.82
N VAL A 36 7.96 -18.52 -16.88
CA VAL A 36 7.86 -19.01 -18.26
C VAL A 36 8.91 -18.44 -19.19
N ARG A 37 9.44 -17.24 -18.89
CA ARG A 37 10.41 -16.50 -19.71
C ARG A 37 9.91 -16.26 -21.14
N LEU A 38 8.63 -15.92 -21.29
CA LEU A 38 8.00 -15.73 -22.62
C LEU A 38 8.77 -14.72 -23.49
N GLY A 39 9.26 -13.63 -22.90
CA GLY A 39 10.01 -12.60 -23.61
C GLY A 39 11.52 -12.82 -23.68
N GLU A 40 12.05 -13.98 -23.32
CA GLU A 40 13.49 -14.23 -23.29
C GLU A 40 14.14 -14.13 -24.69
N SER A 41 13.48 -14.68 -25.70
CA SER A 41 13.96 -14.64 -27.09
C SER A 41 13.97 -13.23 -27.68
N LEU A 42 13.16 -12.31 -27.16
CA LEU A 42 13.07 -10.94 -27.67
C LEU A 42 14.33 -10.08 -27.38
N ALA A 43 15.28 -10.59 -26.62
CA ALA A 43 16.60 -9.98 -26.49
C ALA A 43 17.47 -10.21 -27.74
N PHE A 44 17.20 -11.25 -28.54
CA PHE A 44 18.02 -11.69 -29.68
C PHE A 44 17.22 -11.86 -30.97
N SER A 45 15.91 -11.87 -30.90
CA SER A 45 15.01 -12.02 -32.05
C SER A 45 13.76 -11.15 -31.84
N ASP A 46 12.93 -11.06 -32.88
CA ASP A 46 11.67 -10.31 -32.83
C ASP A 46 10.44 -11.22 -32.59
N SER A 47 10.67 -12.49 -32.24
CA SER A 47 9.62 -13.47 -32.09
C SER A 47 9.76 -14.30 -30.81
N LEU A 48 8.62 -14.71 -30.23
CA LEU A 48 8.56 -15.65 -29.12
C LEU A 48 8.99 -17.03 -29.58
N SER A 49 9.76 -17.74 -28.75
CA SER A 49 10.16 -19.11 -29.06
C SER A 49 8.99 -20.10 -28.90
N GLU A 50 8.94 -21.12 -29.75
CA GLU A 50 7.91 -22.18 -29.68
C GLU A 50 7.86 -22.81 -28.29
N GLN A 51 9.04 -23.11 -27.71
CA GLN A 51 9.15 -23.68 -26.37
C GLN A 51 8.49 -22.78 -25.29
N SER A 52 8.72 -21.46 -25.33
CA SER A 52 8.12 -20.53 -24.36
C SER A 52 6.61 -20.38 -24.57
N ILE A 53 6.14 -20.45 -25.81
CA ILE A 53 4.71 -20.47 -26.16
C ILE A 53 4.04 -21.71 -25.55
N LEU A 54 4.57 -22.91 -25.81
CA LEU A 54 4.02 -24.18 -25.28
C LEU A 54 3.98 -24.16 -23.76
N LYS A 55 5.10 -23.81 -23.12
CA LYS A 55 5.17 -23.68 -21.66
C LYS A 55 4.15 -22.69 -21.09
N SER A 56 3.92 -21.57 -21.78
CA SER A 56 2.92 -20.59 -21.35
C SER A 56 1.51 -21.13 -21.43
N ILE A 57 1.20 -21.91 -22.49
CA ILE A 57 -0.09 -22.57 -22.66
C ILE A 57 -0.34 -23.59 -21.54
N ASP A 58 0.67 -24.41 -21.19
CA ASP A 58 0.55 -25.40 -20.10
C ASP A 58 0.24 -24.70 -18.76
N VAL A 59 0.93 -23.59 -18.47
CA VAL A 59 0.67 -22.80 -17.27
C VAL A 59 -0.74 -22.21 -17.29
N LEU A 60 -1.22 -21.71 -18.43
CA LEU A 60 -2.56 -21.15 -18.55
C LEU A 60 -3.66 -22.23 -18.43
N LEU A 61 -3.39 -23.45 -18.87
CA LEU A 61 -4.27 -24.60 -18.64
C LEU A 61 -4.38 -24.91 -17.14
N LEU A 62 -3.25 -24.96 -16.43
CA LEU A 62 -3.25 -25.11 -14.97
C LEU A 62 -4.05 -24.00 -14.28
N TYR A 63 -3.85 -22.73 -14.69
CA TYR A 63 -4.58 -21.60 -14.11
C TYR A 63 -6.08 -21.66 -14.40
N ARG A 64 -6.48 -22.15 -15.57
CA ARG A 64 -7.90 -22.41 -15.89
C ARG A 64 -8.53 -23.39 -14.89
N ASP A 65 -7.81 -24.45 -14.56
CA ASP A 65 -8.30 -25.48 -13.65
C ASP A 65 -8.38 -24.95 -12.21
N ILE A 66 -7.39 -24.14 -11.77
CA ILE A 66 -7.44 -23.43 -10.48
C ILE A 66 -8.64 -22.48 -10.42
N ILE A 67 -8.87 -21.68 -11.46
CA ILE A 67 -10.01 -20.75 -11.54
C ILE A 67 -11.36 -21.47 -11.40
N ARG A 68 -11.47 -22.66 -12.01
CA ARG A 68 -12.66 -23.50 -11.89
C ARG A 68 -12.84 -24.06 -10.47
N LEU A 69 -11.78 -24.53 -9.85
CA LEU A 69 -11.79 -25.02 -8.46
C LEU A 69 -12.22 -23.94 -7.49
N GLU A 70 -11.73 -22.72 -7.68
CA GLU A 70 -12.08 -21.56 -6.84
C GLU A 70 -13.46 -20.97 -7.18
N SER A 71 -14.16 -21.50 -8.20
CA SER A 71 -15.48 -21.02 -8.66
C SER A 71 -15.47 -19.53 -9.01
N ALA A 72 -14.40 -19.03 -9.62
CA ALA A 72 -14.33 -17.64 -10.06
C ALA A 72 -15.07 -17.46 -11.40
N ASN A 73 -15.99 -16.51 -11.44
CA ASN A 73 -16.97 -16.36 -12.55
C ASN A 73 -16.51 -15.36 -13.60
N LYS A 74 -15.54 -14.50 -13.27
CA LYS A 74 -15.01 -13.49 -14.18
C LYS A 74 -13.51 -13.70 -14.31
N VAL A 75 -13.03 -13.66 -15.55
CA VAL A 75 -11.60 -13.78 -15.87
C VAL A 75 -11.19 -12.61 -16.74
N VAL A 76 -10.22 -11.84 -16.29
CA VAL A 76 -9.54 -10.81 -17.08
C VAL A 76 -8.14 -11.31 -17.36
N CYS A 77 -7.82 -11.54 -18.63
CA CYS A 77 -6.51 -12.02 -19.06
C CYS A 77 -5.84 -10.95 -19.93
N VAL A 78 -4.69 -10.46 -19.47
CA VAL A 78 -3.93 -9.42 -20.18
C VAL A 78 -2.55 -9.93 -20.59
N GLY A 79 -2.08 -9.45 -21.74
CA GLY A 79 -0.72 -9.63 -22.22
C GLY A 79 0.00 -8.28 -22.26
N THR A 80 1.26 -8.25 -21.85
CA THR A 80 2.07 -7.05 -21.74
C THR A 80 3.22 -7.05 -22.76
N SER A 81 4.33 -6.42 -22.46
CA SER A 81 5.45 -6.13 -23.35
C SER A 81 5.87 -7.31 -24.25
N ALA A 82 6.02 -8.54 -23.74
CA ALA A 82 6.46 -9.68 -24.56
C ALA A 82 5.47 -10.03 -25.69
N VAL A 83 4.17 -10.02 -25.39
CA VAL A 83 3.12 -10.30 -26.39
C VAL A 83 2.98 -9.14 -27.36
N ARG A 84 3.02 -7.92 -26.85
CA ARG A 84 2.88 -6.68 -27.62
C ARG A 84 3.98 -6.48 -28.65
N GLU A 85 5.23 -6.76 -28.27
CA GLU A 85 6.40 -6.44 -29.08
C GLU A 85 6.80 -7.56 -30.06
N SER A 86 6.26 -8.76 -29.90
CA SER A 86 6.63 -9.89 -30.73
C SER A 86 5.86 -9.93 -32.05
N LYS A 87 6.54 -10.28 -33.16
CA LYS A 87 5.93 -10.48 -34.48
C LYS A 87 4.89 -11.59 -34.49
N ASN A 88 5.09 -12.63 -33.69
CA ASN A 88 4.19 -13.79 -33.57
C ASN A 88 3.25 -13.71 -32.36
N GLY A 89 3.08 -12.52 -31.74
CA GLY A 89 2.18 -12.32 -30.61
C GLY A 89 0.72 -12.67 -30.92
N LYS A 90 0.25 -12.35 -32.13
CA LYS A 90 -1.09 -12.75 -32.58
C LYS A 90 -1.25 -14.28 -32.61
N TYR A 91 -0.28 -14.99 -33.17
CA TYR A 91 -0.27 -16.47 -33.16
C TYR A 91 -0.36 -17.01 -31.72
N PHE A 92 0.44 -16.45 -30.80
CA PHE A 92 0.37 -16.83 -29.38
C PHE A 92 -1.04 -16.64 -28.80
N ILE A 93 -1.67 -15.49 -29.02
CA ILE A 93 -3.03 -15.17 -28.53
C ILE A 93 -4.06 -16.17 -29.09
N ASP A 94 -3.98 -16.48 -30.38
CA ASP A 94 -4.87 -17.44 -31.05
C ASP A 94 -4.70 -18.85 -30.44
N GLN A 95 -3.46 -19.29 -30.16
CA GLN A 95 -3.20 -20.56 -29.49
C GLN A 95 -3.74 -20.58 -28.05
N VAL A 96 -3.57 -19.49 -27.29
CA VAL A 96 -4.13 -19.37 -25.94
C VAL A 96 -5.66 -19.47 -25.99
N LEU A 97 -6.32 -18.73 -26.86
CA LEU A 97 -7.79 -18.79 -27.01
C LEU A 97 -8.24 -20.21 -27.36
N LYS A 98 -7.61 -20.84 -28.36
CA LYS A 98 -7.96 -22.18 -28.83
C LYS A 98 -7.80 -23.26 -27.75
N LYS A 99 -6.72 -23.18 -26.95
CA LYS A 99 -6.38 -24.23 -25.97
C LYS A 99 -7.03 -24.04 -24.60
N THR A 100 -7.16 -22.79 -24.16
CA THR A 100 -7.61 -22.47 -22.79
C THR A 100 -8.99 -21.83 -22.72
N GLY A 101 -9.45 -21.22 -23.81
CA GLY A 101 -10.65 -20.39 -23.85
C GLY A 101 -10.45 -18.96 -23.35
N PHE A 102 -9.23 -18.59 -22.90
CA PHE A 102 -8.97 -17.24 -22.43
C PHE A 102 -8.82 -16.26 -23.60
N LYS A 103 -9.59 -15.15 -23.53
CA LYS A 103 -9.42 -14.02 -24.42
C LYS A 103 -8.34 -13.10 -23.86
N VAL A 104 -7.16 -13.07 -24.49
CA VAL A 104 -6.05 -12.23 -24.07
C VAL A 104 -6.22 -10.84 -24.66
N ARG A 105 -6.30 -9.81 -23.78
CA ARG A 105 -6.21 -8.42 -24.18
C ARG A 105 -4.75 -7.96 -24.08
N VAL A 106 -4.18 -7.47 -25.17
CA VAL A 106 -2.83 -6.89 -25.17
C VAL A 106 -2.93 -5.42 -24.77
N LEU A 107 -2.26 -5.06 -23.68
CA LEU A 107 -2.21 -3.68 -23.21
C LEU A 107 -1.17 -2.89 -24.01
N SER A 108 -1.48 -1.64 -24.36
CA SER A 108 -0.46 -0.69 -24.81
C SER A 108 0.51 -0.38 -23.66
N GLY A 109 1.69 0.15 -23.98
CA GLY A 109 2.64 0.55 -22.94
C GLY A 109 2.10 1.64 -22.01
N GLU A 110 1.26 2.50 -22.53
CA GLU A 110 0.61 3.57 -21.79
C GLU A 110 -0.49 3.02 -20.87
N GLU A 111 -1.33 2.10 -21.36
CA GLU A 111 -2.31 1.40 -20.51
C GLU A 111 -1.65 0.62 -19.38
N GLU A 112 -0.54 -0.07 -19.67
CA GLU A 112 0.26 -0.81 -18.68
C GLU A 112 0.75 0.14 -17.57
N ALA A 113 1.28 1.32 -17.95
CA ALA A 113 1.71 2.35 -17.02
C ALA A 113 0.55 2.90 -16.17
N TYR A 114 -0.61 3.20 -16.78
CA TYR A 114 -1.78 3.69 -16.06
C TYR A 114 -2.34 2.68 -15.05
N TYR A 115 -2.46 1.39 -15.44
CA TYR A 115 -2.94 0.37 -14.51
C TYR A 115 -1.95 0.12 -13.38
N SER A 116 -0.65 0.10 -13.67
CA SER A 116 0.38 -0.04 -12.62
C SER A 116 0.35 1.14 -11.64
N TYR A 117 0.20 2.37 -12.18
CA TYR A 117 0.01 3.56 -11.36
C TYR A 117 -1.25 3.49 -10.50
N LEU A 118 -2.40 3.11 -11.06
CA LEU A 118 -3.66 3.02 -10.32
C LEU A 118 -3.52 2.08 -9.13
N GLY A 119 -2.98 0.87 -9.34
CA GLY A 119 -2.76 -0.07 -8.26
C GLY A 119 -1.80 0.46 -7.19
N ALA A 120 -0.65 1.00 -7.59
CA ALA A 120 0.33 1.54 -6.66
C ALA A 120 -0.21 2.76 -5.88
N SER A 121 -0.94 3.65 -6.56
CA SER A 121 -1.50 4.85 -5.95
C SER A 121 -2.63 4.54 -4.98
N MET A 122 -3.51 3.57 -5.28
CA MET A 122 -4.53 3.09 -4.33
C MET A 122 -3.90 2.55 -3.04
N ALA A 123 -2.76 1.88 -3.15
CA ALA A 123 -2.07 1.30 -2.00
C ALA A 123 -1.29 2.32 -1.16
N THR A 124 -0.80 3.41 -1.76
CA THR A 124 0.05 4.40 -1.09
C THR A 124 -0.63 5.73 -0.83
N CYS A 125 -1.68 6.07 -1.59
CA CYS A 125 -2.39 7.36 -1.55
C CYS A 125 -1.45 8.58 -1.66
N ILE A 126 -0.41 8.49 -2.49
CA ILE A 126 0.54 9.59 -2.73
C ILE A 126 0.04 10.44 -3.90
N PRO A 127 -0.31 11.72 -3.69
CA PRO A 127 -0.86 12.56 -4.74
C PRO A 127 0.19 13.05 -5.74
N ASN A 128 1.40 13.36 -5.25
CA ASN A 128 2.49 13.92 -6.03
C ASN A 128 3.66 12.95 -6.06
N GLY A 129 3.97 12.36 -7.22
CA GLY A 129 5.03 11.37 -7.25
C GLY A 129 5.47 10.93 -8.64
N LEU A 130 6.67 10.37 -8.67
CA LEU A 130 7.13 9.54 -9.76
C LEU A 130 6.88 8.08 -9.39
N PHE A 131 5.97 7.44 -10.11
CA PHE A 131 5.66 6.02 -9.97
C PHE A 131 6.40 5.23 -11.03
N PHE A 132 6.93 4.07 -10.66
CA PHE A 132 7.47 3.14 -11.65
C PHE A 132 7.08 1.69 -11.34
N ASP A 133 6.91 0.90 -12.39
CA ASP A 133 6.80 -0.57 -12.30
C ASP A 133 7.92 -1.20 -13.13
N LEU A 134 8.80 -1.95 -12.49
CA LEU A 134 9.89 -2.63 -13.17
C LEU A 134 9.50 -4.08 -13.48
N GLY A 135 9.08 -4.26 -14.72
CA GLY A 135 8.77 -5.56 -15.29
C GLY A 135 9.99 -6.33 -15.80
N GLY A 136 9.71 -7.45 -16.48
CA GLY A 136 10.75 -8.24 -17.15
C GLY A 136 11.18 -7.64 -18.50
N GLY A 137 10.24 -7.12 -19.28
CA GLY A 137 10.48 -6.59 -20.63
C GLY A 137 10.57 -5.08 -20.70
N SER A 138 9.81 -4.38 -19.84
CA SER A 138 9.66 -2.93 -19.82
C SER A 138 9.82 -2.33 -18.43
N LEU A 139 9.92 -1.01 -18.40
CA LEU A 139 9.84 -0.14 -17.23
C LEU A 139 8.76 0.89 -17.53
N GLU A 140 7.69 0.88 -16.77
CA GLU A 140 6.65 1.89 -16.81
C GLU A 140 7.01 3.03 -15.88
N LEU A 141 6.86 4.29 -16.36
CA LEU A 141 7.06 5.51 -15.57
C LEU A 141 5.81 6.39 -15.66
N VAL A 142 5.31 6.84 -14.51
CA VAL A 142 4.17 7.76 -14.42
C VAL A 142 4.49 8.88 -13.45
N TYR A 143 4.41 10.12 -13.89
CA TYR A 143 4.51 11.30 -13.04
C TYR A 143 3.14 11.91 -12.79
N THR A 144 2.86 12.25 -11.54
CA THR A 144 1.55 12.76 -11.12
C THR A 144 1.66 13.98 -10.22
N GLU A 145 0.64 14.83 -10.31
CA GLU A 145 0.36 15.96 -9.40
C GLU A 145 -1.13 15.92 -9.04
N ASP A 146 -1.45 15.98 -7.76
CA ASP A 146 -2.82 15.88 -7.23
C ASP A 146 -3.58 14.67 -7.80
N PHE A 147 -2.92 13.51 -7.82
CA PHE A 147 -3.41 12.26 -8.42
C PHE A 147 -3.67 12.32 -9.93
N LYS A 148 -3.38 13.43 -10.59
CA LYS A 148 -3.55 13.57 -12.05
C LYS A 148 -2.27 13.20 -12.76
N VAL A 149 -2.38 12.28 -13.71
CA VAL A 149 -1.24 11.87 -14.54
C VAL A 149 -0.82 13.04 -15.43
N LYS A 150 0.43 13.43 -15.31
CA LYS A 150 1.07 14.47 -16.16
C LYS A 150 1.84 13.84 -17.29
N LYS A 151 2.48 12.71 -17.02
CA LYS A 151 3.24 11.93 -18.01
C LYS A 151 3.17 10.45 -17.68
N ALA A 152 3.00 9.63 -18.72
CA ALA A 152 3.06 8.19 -18.65
C ALA A 152 3.84 7.65 -19.85
N GLN A 153 4.71 6.68 -19.64
CA GLN A 153 5.43 6.01 -20.72
C GLN A 153 5.94 4.64 -20.29
N ALA A 154 6.10 3.75 -21.25
CA ALA A 154 6.79 2.48 -21.10
C ALA A 154 8.14 2.54 -21.83
N LEU A 155 9.20 2.11 -21.17
CA LEU A 155 10.57 2.11 -21.68
C LEU A 155 11.09 0.67 -21.81
N PRO A 156 11.95 0.35 -22.81
CA PRO A 156 12.51 -0.99 -23.00
C PRO A 156 13.67 -1.27 -22.01
N LEU A 157 13.42 -1.06 -20.71
CA LEU A 157 14.38 -1.19 -19.60
C LEU A 157 13.99 -2.30 -18.62
N GLY A 158 13.27 -3.32 -19.07
CA GLY A 158 12.89 -4.44 -18.23
C GLY A 158 14.08 -5.25 -17.74
N ALA A 159 14.00 -5.78 -16.51
CA ALA A 159 15.10 -6.47 -15.85
C ALA A 159 15.55 -7.75 -16.57
N LEU A 160 14.62 -8.52 -17.17
CA LEU A 160 14.98 -9.71 -17.97
C LEU A 160 15.66 -9.31 -19.28
N ARG A 161 15.12 -8.31 -19.99
CA ARG A 161 15.71 -7.78 -21.23
C ARG A 161 17.16 -7.35 -21.01
N LEU A 162 17.41 -6.52 -20.01
CA LEU A 162 18.75 -6.03 -19.70
C LEU A 162 19.68 -7.16 -19.25
N SER A 163 19.19 -8.08 -18.43
CA SER A 163 19.98 -9.24 -18.02
C SER A 163 20.41 -10.07 -19.22
N ARG A 164 19.52 -10.38 -20.16
CA ARG A 164 19.86 -11.15 -21.37
C ARG A 164 20.78 -10.40 -22.34
N THR A 165 20.73 -9.07 -22.35
CA THR A 165 21.60 -8.24 -23.21
C THR A 165 23.02 -8.12 -22.67
N PHE A 166 23.20 -8.04 -21.33
CA PHE A 166 24.47 -7.66 -20.73
C PHE A 166 25.13 -8.75 -19.87
N ALA A 167 24.38 -9.75 -19.35
CA ALA A 167 24.96 -10.82 -18.56
C ALA A 167 25.75 -11.80 -19.43
N SER A 168 26.81 -12.37 -18.87
CA SER A 168 27.55 -13.49 -19.43
C SER A 168 26.69 -14.76 -19.45
N GLN A 169 27.16 -15.82 -20.12
CA GLN A 169 26.43 -17.09 -20.24
C GLN A 169 26.12 -17.74 -18.88
N ASP A 170 26.98 -17.56 -17.88
CA ASP A 170 26.79 -18.04 -16.51
C ASP A 170 25.89 -17.11 -15.65
N GLY A 171 25.35 -16.04 -16.24
CA GLY A 171 24.49 -15.06 -15.59
C GLY A 171 25.23 -14.02 -14.75
N SER A 172 26.57 -14.01 -14.74
CA SER A 172 27.38 -13.00 -14.06
C SER A 172 27.52 -11.72 -14.90
N PHE A 173 27.94 -10.63 -14.25
CA PHE A 173 28.19 -9.33 -14.89
C PHE A 173 29.63 -8.89 -14.63
N SER A 174 30.39 -8.63 -15.68
CA SER A 174 31.66 -7.96 -15.53
C SER A 174 31.47 -6.46 -15.22
N LYS A 175 32.52 -5.78 -14.72
CA LYS A 175 32.48 -4.34 -14.51
C LYS A 175 32.10 -3.60 -15.80
N LYS A 176 32.67 -4.01 -16.96
CA LYS A 176 32.36 -3.41 -18.27
C LYS A 176 30.90 -3.59 -18.67
N ASP A 177 30.30 -4.75 -18.38
CA ASP A 177 28.88 -5.00 -18.65
C ASP A 177 27.98 -4.11 -17.80
N CYS A 178 28.32 -3.95 -16.52
CA CYS A 178 27.65 -3.04 -15.61
C CYS A 178 27.72 -1.59 -16.06
N ASP A 179 28.89 -1.12 -16.53
CA ASP A 179 29.09 0.23 -17.03
C ASP A 179 28.30 0.47 -18.32
N ASN A 180 28.36 -0.47 -19.29
CA ASN A 180 27.60 -0.40 -20.52
C ASN A 180 26.08 -0.42 -20.27
N MET A 181 25.62 -1.29 -19.37
CA MET A 181 24.22 -1.35 -18.96
C MET A 181 23.77 -0.02 -18.34
N THR A 182 24.58 0.56 -17.46
CA THR A 182 24.31 1.86 -16.84
C THR A 182 24.18 2.97 -17.88
N GLN A 183 25.09 3.04 -18.84
CA GLN A 183 25.03 4.01 -19.92
C GLN A 183 23.73 3.84 -20.75
N LYS A 184 23.37 2.61 -21.11
CA LYS A 184 22.12 2.31 -21.82
C LYS A 184 20.90 2.77 -21.04
N ILE A 185 20.84 2.49 -19.73
CA ILE A 185 19.74 2.89 -18.85
C ILE A 185 19.66 4.43 -18.82
N LEU A 186 20.77 5.11 -18.53
CA LEU A 186 20.80 6.57 -18.42
C LEU A 186 20.44 7.27 -19.73
N TYR A 187 20.86 6.72 -20.86
CA TYR A 187 20.48 7.23 -22.19
C TYR A 187 18.98 7.09 -22.47
N THR A 188 18.39 5.95 -22.05
CA THR A 188 16.98 5.65 -22.33
C THR A 188 16.01 6.36 -21.36
N LEU A 189 16.40 6.55 -20.10
CA LEU A 189 15.59 7.29 -19.13
C LEU A 189 15.41 8.76 -19.55
N PRO A 190 14.23 9.36 -19.38
CA PRO A 190 14.00 10.78 -19.65
C PRO A 190 14.78 11.67 -18.67
N THR A 191 14.91 12.96 -18.99
CA THR A 191 15.53 13.93 -18.09
C THR A 191 14.55 14.38 -16.99
N LYS A 192 15.04 14.73 -15.81
CA LYS A 192 14.24 15.30 -14.72
C LYS A 192 13.45 16.52 -15.18
N LYS A 193 14.10 17.46 -15.87
CA LYS A 193 13.46 18.65 -16.45
C LYS A 193 12.37 18.29 -17.47
N GLY A 194 12.61 17.27 -18.30
CA GLY A 194 11.62 16.80 -19.28
C GLY A 194 10.36 16.23 -18.63
N TYR A 195 10.44 15.72 -17.39
CA TYR A 195 9.30 15.20 -16.61
C TYR A 195 8.62 16.27 -15.75
N GLY A 196 9.30 17.40 -15.47
CA GLY A 196 8.74 18.48 -14.65
C GLY A 196 8.55 18.13 -13.17
N ILE A 197 9.34 17.17 -12.65
CA ILE A 197 9.17 16.62 -11.29
C ILE A 197 9.38 17.69 -10.24
N GLY A 198 8.34 17.95 -9.43
CA GLY A 198 8.35 18.89 -8.33
C GLY A 198 9.22 18.45 -7.15
N ILE A 199 9.54 19.40 -6.25
CA ILE A 199 10.39 19.17 -5.07
C ILE A 199 9.71 18.22 -4.06
N ASP A 200 8.40 18.29 -3.94
CA ASP A 200 7.61 17.50 -2.98
C ASP A 200 7.17 16.13 -3.53
N ALA A 201 7.66 15.74 -4.70
CA ALA A 201 7.31 14.47 -5.30
C ALA A 201 7.99 13.31 -4.56
N SER A 202 7.23 12.26 -4.28
CA SER A 202 7.75 11.00 -3.74
C SER A 202 8.08 10.02 -4.87
N LEU A 203 9.09 9.16 -4.67
CA LEU A 203 9.36 8.04 -5.56
C LEU A 203 8.65 6.78 -5.05
N VAL A 204 7.75 6.24 -5.86
CA VAL A 204 7.00 5.00 -5.56
C VAL A 204 7.36 3.95 -6.59
N GLY A 205 7.75 2.77 -6.12
CA GLY A 205 8.11 1.67 -7.01
C GLY A 205 7.29 0.41 -6.79
N ALA A 206 6.90 -0.21 -7.89
CA ALA A 206 6.30 -1.54 -7.93
C ALA A 206 7.25 -2.53 -8.64
N GLY A 207 6.85 -3.78 -8.67
CA GLY A 207 7.59 -4.83 -9.36
C GLY A 207 8.30 -5.82 -8.43
N GLY A 208 8.55 -7.00 -8.98
CA GLY A 208 9.10 -8.11 -8.21
C GLY A 208 10.55 -7.91 -7.77
N THR A 209 11.34 -7.19 -8.54
CA THR A 209 12.73 -6.84 -8.21
C THR A 209 12.79 -5.96 -6.98
N LEU A 210 12.03 -4.87 -6.95
CA LEU A 210 12.03 -3.94 -5.83
C LEU A 210 11.53 -4.62 -4.54
N ARG A 211 10.48 -5.46 -4.62
CA ARG A 211 10.03 -6.25 -3.46
C ARG A 211 11.09 -7.24 -2.95
N ALA A 212 11.88 -7.84 -3.85
CA ALA A 212 12.97 -8.72 -3.44
C ALA A 212 14.08 -7.94 -2.70
N LEU A 213 14.45 -6.77 -3.19
CA LEU A 213 15.43 -5.89 -2.52
C LEU A 213 14.92 -5.43 -1.15
N GLY A 214 13.63 -5.11 -1.03
CA GLY A 214 13.00 -4.78 0.25
C GLY A 214 13.13 -5.91 1.28
N ARG A 215 12.85 -7.17 0.88
CA ARG A 215 13.02 -8.34 1.77
C ARG A 215 14.47 -8.56 2.19
N VAL A 216 15.41 -8.33 1.28
CA VAL A 216 16.86 -8.43 1.60
C VAL A 216 17.23 -7.40 2.66
N ASP A 217 16.80 -6.16 2.51
CA ASP A 217 17.08 -5.10 3.49
C ASP A 217 16.37 -5.35 4.83
N GLN A 218 15.12 -5.75 4.80
CA GLN A 218 14.36 -6.15 6.00
C GLN A 218 15.10 -7.26 6.78
N LYS A 219 15.56 -8.28 6.10
CA LYS A 219 16.33 -9.37 6.73
C LYS A 219 17.65 -8.87 7.31
N ARG A 220 18.39 -7.98 6.60
CA ARG A 220 19.61 -7.36 7.10
C ARG A 220 19.38 -6.54 8.37
N ALA A 221 18.27 -5.79 8.37
CA ALA A 221 17.90 -4.92 9.49
C ALA A 221 17.24 -5.67 10.65
N GLY A 222 17.04 -6.98 10.57
CA GLY A 222 16.25 -7.73 11.57
C GLY A 222 14.82 -7.21 11.68
N PHE A 223 14.24 -6.75 10.57
CA PHE A 223 12.92 -6.13 10.54
C PHE A 223 11.85 -7.17 10.87
N PRO A 224 10.89 -6.87 11.77
CA PRO A 224 10.00 -7.88 12.34
C PRO A 224 8.80 -8.26 11.45
N PHE A 225 8.66 -7.63 10.27
CA PHE A 225 7.57 -7.88 9.35
C PHE A 225 8.09 -8.45 8.02
N GLU A 226 7.36 -9.38 7.44
CA GLU A 226 7.71 -9.95 6.14
C GLU A 226 7.12 -9.17 4.95
N LYS A 227 6.03 -8.40 5.17
CA LYS A 227 5.46 -7.60 4.10
C LYS A 227 6.36 -6.41 3.75
N VAL A 228 6.46 -6.12 2.46
CA VAL A 228 7.28 -5.02 1.94
C VAL A 228 6.46 -3.82 1.43
N HIS A 229 5.13 -3.91 1.48
CA HIS A 229 4.28 -2.78 1.11
C HIS A 229 4.51 -1.60 2.07
N ASN A 230 4.67 -0.37 1.53
CA ASN A 230 5.07 0.84 2.26
C ASN A 230 6.46 0.79 2.93
N TYR A 231 7.26 -0.24 2.65
CA TYR A 231 8.65 -0.26 3.10
C TYR A 231 9.47 0.76 2.32
N ARG A 232 10.35 1.48 3.02
CA ARG A 232 11.14 2.56 2.44
C ARG A 232 12.60 2.14 2.30
N LEU A 233 13.11 2.15 1.07
CA LEU A 233 14.50 1.87 0.77
C LEU A 233 15.25 3.17 0.49
N LYS A 234 16.31 3.43 1.24
CA LYS A 234 17.18 4.57 1.02
C LYS A 234 18.12 4.33 -0.17
N LEU A 235 18.54 5.41 -0.83
CA LEU A 235 19.53 5.35 -1.90
C LEU A 235 20.83 4.67 -1.43
N SER A 236 21.31 4.99 -0.23
CA SER A 236 22.51 4.36 0.35
C SER A 236 22.37 2.83 0.51
N THR A 237 21.17 2.34 0.84
CA THR A 237 20.87 0.90 0.87
C THR A 237 20.94 0.29 -0.52
N ILE A 238 20.32 0.95 -1.52
CA ILE A 238 20.36 0.51 -2.92
C ILE A 238 21.81 0.48 -3.45
N GLU A 239 22.64 1.47 -3.12
CA GLU A 239 24.05 1.52 -3.49
C GLU A 239 24.84 0.36 -2.87
N SER A 240 24.63 0.07 -1.58
CA SER A 240 25.25 -1.07 -0.89
C SER A 240 24.85 -2.40 -1.54
N LEU A 241 23.54 -2.61 -1.71
CA LEU A 241 23.02 -3.85 -2.32
C LEU A 241 23.49 -4.02 -3.77
N ARG A 242 23.56 -2.94 -4.54
CA ARG A 242 24.08 -2.97 -5.92
C ARG A 242 25.55 -3.42 -5.95
N LYS A 243 26.38 -2.89 -5.06
CA LYS A 243 27.78 -3.27 -4.94
C LYS A 243 27.92 -4.77 -4.59
N ASP A 244 27.14 -5.24 -3.62
CA ASP A 244 27.22 -6.61 -3.13
C ASP A 244 26.72 -7.62 -4.19
N LEU A 245 25.56 -7.34 -4.82
CA LEU A 245 24.93 -8.26 -5.77
C LEU A 245 25.68 -8.33 -7.11
N SER A 246 26.28 -7.23 -7.58
CA SER A 246 26.97 -7.19 -8.87
C SER A 246 28.25 -8.03 -8.96
N THR A 247 28.80 -8.44 -7.80
CA THR A 247 30.02 -9.28 -7.73
C THR A 247 29.70 -10.78 -7.63
N LEU A 248 28.43 -11.14 -7.52
CA LEU A 248 27.98 -12.52 -7.25
C LEU A 248 27.38 -13.18 -8.48
N LYS A 249 27.56 -14.50 -8.61
CA LYS A 249 26.82 -15.33 -9.57
C LYS A 249 25.41 -15.62 -9.07
N PRO A 250 24.46 -15.95 -9.97
CA PRO A 250 23.08 -16.28 -9.57
C PRO A 250 22.97 -17.35 -8.46
N SER A 251 23.81 -18.39 -8.51
CA SER A 251 23.86 -19.44 -7.48
C SER A 251 24.30 -18.92 -6.10
N GLU A 252 25.24 -17.97 -6.06
CA GLU A 252 25.70 -17.35 -4.83
C GLU A 252 24.65 -16.38 -4.26
N ILE A 253 23.93 -15.65 -5.15
CA ILE A 253 22.84 -14.77 -4.75
C ILE A 253 21.74 -15.57 -4.06
N SER A 254 21.32 -16.71 -4.64
CA SER A 254 20.25 -17.56 -4.08
C SER A 254 20.63 -18.19 -2.74
N SER A 255 21.91 -18.48 -2.51
CA SER A 255 22.37 -19.08 -1.25
C SER A 255 22.51 -18.08 -0.11
N ARG A 256 22.85 -16.81 -0.44
CA ARG A 256 23.14 -15.76 0.59
C ARG A 256 21.91 -14.93 0.95
N TRP A 257 20.98 -14.75 0.02
CA TRP A 257 19.89 -13.78 0.16
C TRP A 257 18.51 -14.42 0.00
N PRO A 258 17.47 -13.91 0.66
CA PRO A 258 16.09 -14.38 0.52
C PRO A 258 15.49 -13.90 -0.82
N ILE A 259 16.17 -14.22 -1.92
CA ILE A 259 15.76 -13.88 -3.27
C ILE A 259 15.25 -15.15 -3.96
N ASP A 260 14.01 -15.09 -4.39
CA ASP A 260 13.36 -16.17 -5.10
C ASP A 260 14.15 -16.59 -6.36
N SER A 261 14.24 -17.88 -6.63
CA SER A 261 14.95 -18.45 -7.79
C SER A 261 14.48 -17.87 -9.13
N THR A 262 13.24 -17.35 -9.19
CA THR A 262 12.72 -16.68 -10.38
C THR A 262 13.35 -15.31 -10.62
N ARG A 263 14.07 -14.75 -9.63
CA ARG A 263 14.61 -13.38 -9.63
C ARG A 263 16.14 -13.31 -9.66
N VAL A 264 16.84 -14.33 -9.21
CA VAL A 264 18.32 -14.31 -9.09
C VAL A 264 19.02 -13.89 -10.38
N GLU A 265 18.50 -14.28 -11.55
CA GLU A 265 19.08 -13.95 -12.85
C GLU A 265 18.81 -12.50 -13.30
N THR A 266 17.82 -11.83 -12.71
CA THR A 266 17.37 -10.51 -13.15
C THR A 266 17.59 -9.43 -12.10
N ILE A 267 17.97 -9.81 -10.87
CA ILE A 267 18.05 -8.88 -9.74
C ILE A 267 19.15 -7.85 -9.94
N VAL A 268 20.29 -8.24 -10.51
CA VAL A 268 21.42 -7.34 -10.78
C VAL A 268 21.01 -6.29 -11.80
N ALA A 269 20.47 -6.67 -12.95
CA ALA A 269 19.98 -5.70 -13.94
C ALA A 269 18.91 -4.78 -13.33
N GLY A 270 17.99 -5.34 -12.56
CA GLY A 270 16.92 -4.57 -11.92
C GLY A 270 17.41 -3.54 -10.92
N ILE A 271 18.40 -3.86 -10.08
CA ILE A 271 18.92 -2.88 -9.11
C ILE A 271 19.66 -1.73 -9.81
N TYR A 272 20.31 -1.99 -10.96
CA TYR A 272 20.91 -0.94 -11.78
C TYR A 272 19.87 0.03 -12.35
N VAL A 273 18.71 -0.48 -12.80
CA VAL A 273 17.59 0.37 -13.23
C VAL A 273 17.09 1.24 -12.07
N ILE A 274 16.81 0.64 -10.91
CA ILE A 274 16.31 1.34 -9.73
C ILE A 274 17.30 2.41 -9.26
N HIS A 275 18.58 2.06 -9.13
CA HIS A 275 19.64 3.00 -8.78
C HIS A 275 19.71 4.17 -9.76
N SER A 276 19.64 3.90 -11.07
CA SER A 276 19.70 4.94 -12.10
C SER A 276 18.48 5.88 -12.07
N ILE A 277 17.29 5.36 -11.77
CA ILE A 277 16.08 6.18 -11.55
C ILE A 277 16.31 7.13 -10.38
N MET A 278 16.73 6.61 -9.22
CA MET A 278 16.97 7.43 -8.02
C MET A 278 17.99 8.54 -8.28
N LYS A 279 19.12 8.20 -8.90
CA LYS A 279 20.19 9.19 -9.19
C LYS A 279 19.77 10.21 -10.24
N LYS A 280 19.09 9.77 -11.32
CA LYS A 280 18.72 10.67 -12.43
C LYS A 280 17.63 11.65 -12.06
N PHE A 281 16.70 11.23 -11.20
CA PHE A 281 15.60 12.07 -10.75
C PHE A 281 15.81 12.69 -9.36
N ASP A 282 16.97 12.41 -8.72
CA ASP A 282 17.39 12.99 -7.44
C ASP A 282 16.45 12.64 -6.28
N PHE A 283 16.27 11.34 -6.10
CA PHE A 283 15.51 10.79 -4.97
C PHE A 283 16.43 10.04 -4.00
N ASP A 284 16.31 10.34 -2.70
CA ASP A 284 17.07 9.68 -1.64
C ASP A 284 16.37 8.43 -1.09
N GLU A 285 15.09 8.26 -1.40
CA GLU A 285 14.25 7.19 -0.86
C GLU A 285 13.22 6.70 -1.89
N ILE A 286 12.91 5.39 -1.83
CA ILE A 286 11.82 4.75 -2.59
C ILE A 286 10.80 4.15 -1.61
N ILE A 287 9.52 4.37 -1.88
CA ILE A 287 8.40 3.69 -1.21
C ILE A 287 8.01 2.48 -2.05
N ILE A 288 8.01 1.29 -1.46
CA ILE A 288 7.65 0.05 -2.16
C ILE A 288 6.13 -0.12 -2.17
N SER A 289 5.54 -0.22 -3.35
CA SER A 289 4.15 -0.65 -3.49
C SER A 289 4.04 -2.18 -3.52
N GLY A 290 3.17 -2.74 -2.69
CA GLY A 290 2.73 -4.13 -2.79
C GLY A 290 1.81 -4.36 -3.98
N TYR A 291 1.07 -3.34 -4.40
CA TYR A 291 0.12 -3.34 -5.51
C TYR A 291 0.76 -2.81 -6.79
N GLY A 292 0.21 -3.23 -7.92
CA GLY A 292 0.66 -2.82 -9.25
C GLY A 292 -0.43 -3.06 -10.30
N ILE A 293 -0.04 -3.49 -11.50
CA ILE A 293 -0.92 -3.62 -12.67
C ILE A 293 -2.18 -4.45 -12.40
N ARG A 294 -2.10 -5.55 -11.65
CA ARG A 294 -3.23 -6.46 -11.40
C ARG A 294 -4.31 -5.81 -10.54
N GLU A 295 -3.92 -5.13 -9.48
CA GLU A 295 -4.82 -4.42 -8.58
C GLU A 295 -5.44 -3.20 -9.29
N GLY A 296 -4.68 -2.53 -10.17
CA GLY A 296 -5.20 -1.45 -11.01
C GLY A 296 -6.21 -1.93 -12.04
N ILE A 297 -5.96 -3.07 -12.70
CA ILE A 297 -6.91 -3.70 -13.62
C ILE A 297 -8.19 -4.10 -12.87
N LEU A 298 -8.04 -4.72 -11.69
CA LEU A 298 -9.18 -5.11 -10.86
C LEU A 298 -10.04 -3.91 -10.49
N ALA A 299 -9.42 -2.85 -9.98
CA ALA A 299 -10.12 -1.63 -9.60
C ALA A 299 -10.87 -1.00 -10.78
N SER A 300 -10.21 -0.90 -11.94
CA SER A 300 -10.84 -0.41 -13.15
C SER A 300 -12.03 -1.28 -13.57
N PHE A 301 -11.88 -2.60 -13.51
CA PHE A 301 -12.94 -3.55 -13.85
C PHE A 301 -14.15 -3.47 -12.92
N ILE A 302 -13.93 -3.33 -11.61
CA ILE A 302 -15.01 -3.22 -10.61
C ILE A 302 -15.82 -1.94 -10.83
N HIS A 303 -15.15 -0.83 -11.10
CA HIS A 303 -15.81 0.48 -11.19
C HIS A 303 -16.33 0.81 -12.59
N SER A 304 -15.78 0.21 -13.63
CA SER A 304 -16.20 0.46 -15.01
C SER A 304 -15.77 -0.69 -15.93
N PRO A 305 -16.53 -1.79 -15.97
CA PRO A 305 -16.19 -2.98 -16.76
C PRO A 305 -15.96 -2.68 -18.25
N SER A 306 -16.70 -1.70 -18.80
CA SER A 306 -16.59 -1.28 -20.21
C SER A 306 -15.27 -0.61 -20.58
N THR A 307 -14.49 -0.12 -19.61
CA THR A 307 -13.21 0.53 -19.87
C THR A 307 -12.17 -0.46 -20.38
N LEU A 308 -12.26 -1.70 -19.94
CA LEU A 308 -11.38 -2.77 -20.44
C LEU A 308 -11.73 -3.16 -21.89
N GLU A 309 -12.91 -2.86 -22.36
CA GLU A 309 -13.34 -3.14 -23.73
C GLU A 309 -13.00 -2.00 -24.70
N ASN A 310 -12.99 -0.76 -24.20
CA ASN A 310 -12.73 0.44 -24.98
C ASN A 310 -11.34 0.97 -24.68
N HIS A 311 -10.42 0.91 -25.64
CA HIS A 311 -9.04 1.44 -25.57
C HIS A 311 -9.00 2.99 -25.49
N ASN A 312 -9.65 3.59 -24.52
CA ASN A 312 -9.70 5.05 -24.36
C ASN A 312 -8.94 5.47 -23.10
N ILE A 313 -7.70 5.91 -23.31
CA ILE A 313 -6.79 6.36 -22.24
C ILE A 313 -7.35 7.58 -21.50
N GLU A 314 -7.99 8.52 -22.18
CA GLU A 314 -8.59 9.69 -21.54
C GLU A 314 -9.72 9.30 -20.58
N SER A 315 -10.51 8.29 -20.95
CA SER A 315 -11.53 7.71 -20.06
C SER A 315 -10.90 7.02 -18.85
N LEU A 316 -9.80 6.29 -19.05
CA LEU A 316 -9.05 5.63 -17.99
C LEU A 316 -8.44 6.64 -17.02
N GLU A 317 -7.84 7.73 -17.52
CA GLU A 317 -7.28 8.81 -16.71
C GLU A 317 -8.33 9.46 -15.80
N LYS A 318 -9.49 9.82 -16.33
CA LYS A 318 -10.60 10.40 -15.56
C LYS A 318 -11.11 9.44 -14.48
N GLN A 319 -11.17 8.14 -14.78
CA GLN A 319 -11.56 7.12 -13.80
C GLN A 319 -10.53 6.95 -12.70
N VAL A 320 -9.24 6.89 -13.05
CA VAL A 320 -8.14 6.79 -12.08
C VAL A 320 -8.22 7.94 -11.08
N ALA A 321 -8.32 9.18 -11.55
CA ALA A 321 -8.44 10.36 -10.69
C ALA A 321 -9.65 10.29 -9.76
N LYS A 322 -10.82 9.86 -10.27
CA LYS A 322 -12.05 9.70 -9.49
C LYS A 322 -11.93 8.59 -8.43
N LEU A 323 -11.37 7.45 -8.80
CA LEU A 323 -11.19 6.32 -7.89
C LEU A 323 -10.24 6.64 -6.75
N LEU A 324 -9.13 7.30 -7.06
CA LEU A 324 -8.13 7.67 -6.05
C LEU A 324 -8.67 8.73 -5.10
N SER A 325 -9.38 9.73 -5.62
CA SER A 325 -10.06 10.73 -4.78
C SER A 325 -11.02 10.06 -3.80
N TYR A 326 -11.86 9.12 -4.26
CA TYR A 326 -12.78 8.39 -3.39
C TYR A 326 -12.04 7.48 -2.39
N HIS A 327 -11.07 6.69 -2.85
CA HIS A 327 -10.37 5.70 -2.03
C HIS A 327 -9.53 6.36 -0.94
N CYS A 328 -8.78 7.41 -1.28
CA CYS A 328 -7.88 8.08 -0.34
C CYS A 328 -8.58 8.95 0.69
N HIS A 329 -9.83 9.38 0.44
CA HIS A 329 -10.64 10.15 1.39
C HIS A 329 -11.64 9.31 2.19
N LYS A 330 -11.77 8.01 1.93
CA LYS A 330 -12.77 7.12 2.56
C LYS A 330 -12.64 6.99 4.08
N GLN A 331 -11.51 7.37 4.65
CA GLN A 331 -11.19 7.16 6.06
C GLN A 331 -11.24 8.45 6.89
N ASP A 332 -11.98 9.44 6.42
CA ASP A 332 -12.19 10.68 7.15
C ASP A 332 -12.99 10.42 8.45
N ILE A 333 -12.56 11.07 9.51
CA ILE A 333 -13.18 10.97 10.83
C ILE A 333 -14.59 11.60 10.85
N SER A 334 -14.93 12.44 9.88
CA SER A 334 -16.27 13.01 9.66
C SER A 334 -17.35 11.94 9.60
N ASN A 335 -17.02 10.76 9.07
CA ASN A 335 -17.94 9.63 9.03
C ASN A 335 -18.41 9.15 10.42
N PHE A 336 -17.73 9.58 11.48
CA PHE A 336 -18.05 9.22 12.87
C PHE A 336 -18.67 10.38 13.67
N GLY A 337 -18.91 11.54 13.04
CA GLY A 337 -19.53 12.71 13.70
C GLY A 337 -18.66 13.30 14.82
N LEU A 338 -17.35 13.25 14.68
CA LEU A 338 -16.37 13.69 15.69
C LEU A 338 -15.56 14.92 15.24
N ASP A 339 -15.90 15.51 14.10
CA ASP A 339 -15.12 16.57 13.45
C ASP A 339 -14.85 17.75 14.37
N ASP A 340 -15.90 18.32 14.96
CA ASP A 340 -15.78 19.49 15.84
C ASP A 340 -14.89 19.19 17.06
N MET A 341 -15.02 18.02 17.65
CA MET A 341 -14.20 17.61 18.79
C MET A 341 -12.73 17.51 18.39
N VAL A 342 -12.44 16.82 17.30
CA VAL A 342 -11.07 16.58 16.83
C VAL A 342 -10.44 17.86 16.32
N HIS A 343 -11.16 18.69 15.57
CA HIS A 343 -10.69 19.99 15.11
C HIS A 343 -10.28 20.88 16.30
N ASN A 344 -11.13 20.97 17.33
CA ASN A 344 -10.81 21.71 18.53
C ASN A 344 -9.60 21.11 19.29
N MET A 345 -9.45 19.77 19.32
CA MET A 345 -8.28 19.15 19.95
C MET A 345 -6.98 19.46 19.19
N ILE A 346 -7.00 19.55 17.88
CA ILE A 346 -5.86 20.00 17.08
C ILE A 346 -5.57 21.47 17.37
N TYR A 347 -6.58 22.32 17.31
CA TYR A 347 -6.47 23.76 17.56
C TYR A 347 -5.88 24.07 18.95
N TYR A 348 -6.24 23.29 19.96
CA TYR A 348 -5.69 23.42 21.32
C TYR A 348 -4.33 22.70 21.52
N GLY A 349 -3.75 22.10 20.47
CA GLY A 349 -2.48 21.39 20.55
C GLY A 349 -2.53 20.06 21.32
N LEU A 350 -3.71 19.52 21.58
CA LEU A 350 -3.92 18.25 22.29
C LEU A 350 -3.64 17.05 21.40
N LEU A 351 -3.92 17.17 20.10
CA LEU A 351 -3.65 16.19 19.07
C LEU A 351 -2.82 16.81 17.95
N LYS A 352 -2.04 15.96 17.30
CA LYS A 352 -1.37 16.27 16.03
C LYS A 352 -2.22 15.74 14.88
N GLU A 353 -2.18 16.39 13.72
CA GLU A 353 -2.87 15.92 12.51
C GLU A 353 -2.58 14.45 12.22
N ARG A 354 -1.31 14.04 12.34
CA ARG A 354 -0.91 12.65 12.11
C ARG A 354 -1.50 11.65 13.13
N GLU A 355 -1.78 12.07 14.36
CA GLU A 355 -2.48 11.26 15.37
C GLU A 355 -3.96 11.08 15.00
N VAL A 356 -4.55 12.07 14.34
CA VAL A 356 -5.94 12.01 13.84
C VAL A 356 -6.07 11.05 12.66
N GLU A 357 -5.12 11.05 11.75
CA GLU A 357 -5.10 10.07 10.66
C GLU A 357 -5.03 8.64 11.19
N ILE A 358 -4.15 8.36 12.15
CA ILE A 358 -4.07 7.05 12.80
C ILE A 358 -5.38 6.71 13.53
N LEU A 359 -6.01 7.68 14.19
CA LEU A 359 -7.29 7.50 14.86
C LEU A 359 -8.41 7.13 13.87
N SER A 360 -8.49 7.80 12.71
CA SER A 360 -9.51 7.50 11.70
C SER A 360 -9.35 6.08 11.13
N TYR A 361 -8.12 5.65 10.85
CA TYR A 361 -7.84 4.26 10.48
C TYR A 361 -8.25 3.26 11.59
N ALA A 362 -7.96 3.58 12.85
CA ALA A 362 -8.30 2.71 13.97
C ALA A 362 -9.83 2.60 14.18
N LEU A 363 -10.57 3.69 14.00
CA LEU A 363 -12.04 3.70 14.05
C LEU A 363 -12.65 2.87 12.92
N TYR A 364 -12.18 3.06 11.69
CA TYR A 364 -12.59 2.28 10.53
C TYR A 364 -12.34 0.78 10.78
N THR A 365 -11.13 0.43 11.18
CA THR A 365 -10.73 -0.94 11.46
C THR A 365 -11.61 -1.58 12.54
N LEU A 366 -11.91 -0.85 13.62
CA LEU A 366 -12.80 -1.35 14.69
C LEU A 366 -14.25 -1.52 14.24
N SER A 367 -14.72 -0.78 13.24
CA SER A 367 -16.06 -0.94 12.68
C SER A 367 -16.19 -2.19 11.80
N THR A 368 -15.08 -2.68 11.24
CA THR A 368 -15.05 -3.81 10.29
C THR A 368 -14.63 -5.14 10.92
N ILE A 369 -13.89 -5.10 12.05
CA ILE A 369 -13.40 -6.31 12.71
C ILE A 369 -14.39 -6.82 13.76
N PRO A 370 -14.76 -8.11 13.75
CA PRO A 370 -15.58 -8.72 14.78
C PRO A 370 -14.94 -8.61 16.18
N ALA A 371 -15.77 -8.49 17.20
CA ALA A 371 -15.30 -8.50 18.58
C ALA A 371 -14.56 -9.82 18.90
N THR A 372 -13.35 -9.71 19.45
CA THR A 372 -12.53 -10.87 19.82
C THR A 372 -11.86 -10.65 21.16
N ASN A 373 -11.63 -11.73 21.88
CA ASN A 373 -10.81 -11.77 23.10
C ASN A 373 -9.39 -12.28 22.82
N LYS A 374 -9.05 -12.61 21.55
CA LYS A 374 -7.73 -13.08 21.14
C LYS A 374 -6.86 -11.87 20.75
N TYR A 375 -6.42 -11.09 21.74
CA TYR A 375 -5.75 -9.79 21.50
C TYR A 375 -4.42 -9.92 20.75
N TYR A 376 -3.61 -10.95 21.02
CA TYR A 376 -2.38 -11.17 20.26
C TYR A 376 -2.65 -11.50 18.79
N SER A 377 -3.59 -12.41 18.52
CA SER A 377 -3.99 -12.71 17.13
C SER A 377 -4.55 -11.49 16.43
N LEU A 378 -5.34 -10.65 17.14
CA LEU A 378 -5.83 -9.39 16.61
C LEU A 378 -4.67 -8.44 16.27
N PHE A 379 -3.70 -8.30 17.17
CA PHE A 379 -2.54 -7.43 16.96
C PHE A 379 -1.77 -7.82 15.68
N TYR A 380 -1.42 -9.11 15.54
CA TYR A 380 -0.69 -9.56 14.35
C TYR A 380 -1.51 -9.44 13.07
N ARG A 381 -2.80 -9.70 13.11
CA ARG A 381 -3.70 -9.45 11.99
C ARG A 381 -3.69 -7.98 11.58
N LEU A 382 -3.74 -7.05 12.55
CA LEU A 382 -3.67 -5.61 12.27
C LEU A 382 -2.34 -5.19 11.65
N LEU A 383 -1.25 -5.87 12.00
CA LEU A 383 0.05 -5.61 11.39
C LEU A 383 0.17 -6.16 9.97
N ASP A 384 -0.62 -7.18 9.63
CA ASP A 384 -0.63 -7.80 8.30
C ASP A 384 -1.53 -7.05 7.30
N GLU A 385 -2.51 -6.30 7.77
CA GLU A 385 -3.38 -5.45 6.93
C GLU A 385 -2.59 -4.32 6.24
N ASP A 386 -3.01 -3.95 5.04
CA ASP A 386 -2.44 -2.82 4.31
C ASP A 386 -3.20 -1.53 4.64
N TYR A 387 -2.47 -0.57 5.22
CA TYR A 387 -2.99 0.76 5.52
C TYR A 387 -2.32 1.79 4.59
N PRO A 388 -3.04 2.34 3.61
CA PRO A 388 -2.53 3.45 2.81
C PRO A 388 -2.04 4.59 3.69
N GLN A 389 -0.98 5.29 3.29
CA GLN A 389 -0.43 6.45 3.99
C GLN A 389 0.19 6.20 5.38
N LEU A 390 0.04 5.03 6.00
CA LEU A 390 0.71 4.74 7.27
C LEU A 390 2.09 4.11 7.07
N THR A 391 3.09 4.68 7.76
CA THR A 391 4.39 4.02 7.91
C THR A 391 4.26 2.80 8.83
N TYR A 392 5.22 1.88 8.77
CA TYR A 392 5.23 0.71 9.68
C TYR A 392 5.16 1.09 11.15
N ARG A 393 5.87 2.16 11.55
CA ARG A 393 5.80 2.67 12.93
C ARG A 393 4.38 3.09 13.30
N GLU A 394 3.72 3.81 12.43
CA GLU A 394 2.34 4.28 12.64
C GLU A 394 1.34 3.13 12.63
N GLN A 395 1.57 2.13 11.81
CA GLN A 395 0.77 0.90 11.81
C GLN A 395 0.92 0.12 13.13
N VAL A 396 2.13 0.05 13.68
CA VAL A 396 2.34 -0.50 15.04
C VAL A 396 1.61 0.34 16.08
N ILE A 397 1.68 1.67 16.00
CA ILE A 397 0.96 2.58 16.92
C ILE A 397 -0.54 2.35 16.80
N LEU A 398 -1.09 2.24 15.59
CA LEU A 398 -2.50 1.93 15.34
C LEU A 398 -2.90 0.61 16.01
N ALA A 399 -2.20 -0.48 15.70
CA ALA A 399 -2.49 -1.79 16.25
C ALA A 399 -2.40 -1.80 17.78
N LEU A 400 -1.36 -1.20 18.34
CA LEU A 400 -1.20 -1.06 19.79
C LEU A 400 -2.29 -0.21 20.41
N SER A 401 -2.72 0.89 19.78
CA SER A 401 -3.80 1.74 20.30
C SER A 401 -5.12 0.98 20.41
N ILE A 402 -5.43 0.16 19.39
CA ILE A 402 -6.60 -0.71 19.41
C ILE A 402 -6.51 -1.73 20.58
N ILE A 403 -5.37 -2.39 20.75
CA ILE A 403 -5.18 -3.37 21.84
C ILE A 403 -5.22 -2.68 23.19
N TYR A 404 -4.50 -1.57 23.36
CA TYR A 404 -4.44 -0.81 24.61
C TYR A 404 -5.82 -0.30 25.03
N SER A 405 -6.67 0.12 24.10
CA SER A 405 -8.04 0.54 24.37
C SER A 405 -8.90 -0.57 24.98
N LYS A 406 -8.56 -1.84 24.72
CA LYS A 406 -9.27 -3.02 25.20
C LYS A 406 -8.60 -3.66 26.43
N LYS A 407 -7.27 -3.79 26.43
CA LYS A 407 -6.45 -4.44 27.47
C LYS A 407 -5.11 -3.72 27.61
N ILE A 408 -5.01 -2.80 28.56
CA ILE A 408 -3.83 -1.96 28.82
C ILE A 408 -2.57 -2.82 28.99
N ARG A 409 -2.60 -3.82 29.89
CA ARG A 409 -1.44 -4.69 30.17
C ARG A 409 -0.85 -5.35 28.92
N ILE A 410 -1.70 -5.87 28.03
CA ILE A 410 -1.23 -6.49 26.78
C ILE A 410 -0.67 -5.43 25.84
N GLY A 411 -1.29 -4.25 25.78
CA GLY A 411 -0.77 -3.13 24.99
C GLY A 411 0.61 -2.67 25.44
N GLU A 412 0.86 -2.60 26.74
CA GLU A 412 2.18 -2.25 27.32
C GLU A 412 3.23 -3.33 27.02
N GLU A 413 2.89 -4.61 27.21
CA GLU A 413 3.77 -5.73 26.89
C GLU A 413 4.20 -5.72 25.41
N LEU A 414 3.24 -5.54 24.51
CA LEU A 414 3.51 -5.43 23.08
C LEU A 414 4.30 -4.16 22.73
N PHE A 415 4.04 -3.02 23.40
CA PHE A 415 4.82 -1.82 23.21
C PHE A 415 6.31 -2.06 23.51
N HIS A 416 6.61 -2.72 24.63
CA HIS A 416 7.99 -3.08 24.97
C HIS A 416 8.62 -4.03 23.96
N LYS A 417 7.86 -5.04 23.48
CA LYS A 417 8.32 -5.96 22.45
C LYS A 417 8.73 -5.28 21.15
N TYR A 418 8.01 -4.22 20.76
CA TYR A 418 8.26 -3.45 19.52
C TYR A 418 9.00 -2.12 19.76
N SER A 419 9.64 -1.95 20.93
CA SER A 419 10.35 -0.71 21.30
C SER A 419 11.48 -0.31 20.34
N HIS A 420 12.06 -1.26 19.61
CA HIS A 420 13.07 -0.99 18.57
C HIS A 420 12.50 -0.22 17.35
N LEU A 421 11.19 -0.28 17.09
CA LEU A 421 10.51 0.49 16.05
C LEU A 421 9.90 1.78 16.59
N LEU A 422 9.73 1.90 17.90
CA LEU A 422 9.01 2.97 18.56
C LEU A 422 9.96 3.89 19.32
N LYS A 423 9.57 5.16 19.44
CA LYS A 423 10.24 6.10 20.32
C LYS A 423 9.43 6.21 21.63
N PRO A 424 10.04 6.56 22.79
CA PRO A 424 9.31 6.71 24.05
C PRO A 424 8.09 7.63 23.96
N GLN A 425 8.18 8.70 23.18
CA GLN A 425 7.06 9.62 22.94
C GLN A 425 5.86 9.01 22.21
N ASN A 426 6.06 7.88 21.49
CA ASN A 426 4.97 7.19 20.82
C ASN A 426 4.01 6.53 21.80
N LEU A 427 4.43 6.25 23.04
CA LEU A 427 3.53 5.77 24.08
C LEU A 427 2.43 6.80 24.39
N LYS A 428 2.78 8.09 24.46
CA LYS A 428 1.81 9.15 24.70
C LYS A 428 0.81 9.27 23.54
N SER A 429 1.28 9.20 22.28
CA SER A 429 0.42 9.18 21.08
C SER A 429 -0.54 7.98 21.08
N LEU A 430 -0.02 6.77 21.38
CA LEU A 430 -0.81 5.56 21.53
C LEU A 430 -1.90 5.71 22.58
N GLN A 431 -1.57 6.23 23.76
CA GLN A 431 -2.51 6.43 24.87
C GLN A 431 -3.62 7.43 24.52
N LYS A 432 -3.29 8.53 23.83
CA LYS A 432 -4.27 9.50 23.32
C LYS A 432 -5.26 8.85 22.35
N ILE A 433 -4.76 8.12 21.36
CA ILE A 433 -5.59 7.43 20.37
C ILE A 433 -6.47 6.38 21.06
N ALA A 434 -5.93 5.57 21.96
CA ALA A 434 -6.68 4.55 22.69
C ALA A 434 -7.79 5.15 23.57
N LEU A 435 -7.53 6.29 24.18
CA LEU A 435 -8.53 7.04 24.97
C LEU A 435 -9.67 7.50 24.06
N LEU A 436 -9.34 8.11 22.91
CA LEU A 436 -10.32 8.61 21.96
C LEU A 436 -11.14 7.46 21.34
N LEU A 437 -10.55 6.30 21.08
CA LEU A 437 -11.27 5.10 20.64
C LEU A 437 -12.33 4.68 21.67
N ASN A 438 -12.00 4.72 22.96
CA ASN A 438 -12.96 4.40 24.02
C ASN A 438 -14.06 5.43 24.14
N LEU A 439 -13.72 6.73 24.04
CA LEU A 439 -14.68 7.83 24.07
C LEU A 439 -15.64 7.75 22.89
N THR A 440 -15.12 7.63 21.68
CA THR A 440 -15.92 7.47 20.46
C THR A 440 -16.87 6.29 20.53
N ARG A 441 -16.41 5.17 21.07
CA ARG A 441 -17.26 3.98 21.23
C ARG A 441 -18.48 4.24 22.12
N ILE A 442 -18.33 5.03 23.20
CA ILE A 442 -19.46 5.42 24.06
C ILE A 442 -20.40 6.34 23.29
N ILE A 443 -19.86 7.37 22.66
CA ILE A 443 -20.63 8.37 21.92
C ILE A 443 -21.46 7.71 20.80
N LEU A 444 -20.85 6.87 19.98
CA LEU A 444 -21.54 6.17 18.91
C LEU A 444 -22.63 5.21 19.44
N LYS A 445 -22.30 4.41 20.47
CA LYS A 445 -23.27 3.45 21.03
C LYS A 445 -24.45 4.13 21.69
N THR A 446 -24.25 5.29 22.30
CA THR A 446 -25.31 6.05 22.99
C THR A 446 -25.95 7.12 22.10
N ARG A 447 -25.47 7.28 20.86
CA ARG A 447 -25.87 8.37 19.93
C ARG A 447 -25.79 9.76 20.59
N SER A 448 -24.87 9.94 21.52
CA SER A 448 -24.67 11.18 22.25
C SER A 448 -23.90 12.20 21.44
N GLN A 449 -24.05 13.50 21.75
CA GLN A 449 -23.21 14.56 21.20
C GLN A 449 -22.06 14.85 22.16
N ILE A 450 -20.91 15.21 21.63
CA ILE A 450 -19.74 15.61 22.41
C ILE A 450 -19.14 16.88 21.83
N SER A 451 -18.74 17.78 22.71
CA SER A 451 -17.94 18.95 22.36
C SER A 451 -16.83 19.17 23.38
N ILE A 452 -15.79 19.89 22.97
CA ILE A 452 -14.64 20.21 23.81
C ILE A 452 -14.37 21.70 23.77
N ARG A 453 -14.06 22.30 24.93
CA ARG A 453 -13.67 23.70 25.05
C ARG A 453 -12.45 23.81 25.95
N LEU A 454 -11.55 24.74 25.62
CA LEU A 454 -10.46 25.17 26.48
C LEU A 454 -10.89 26.46 27.19
N THR A 455 -10.73 26.50 28.51
CA THR A 455 -10.97 27.70 29.32
C THR A 455 -9.74 28.62 29.35
N GLU A 456 -9.90 29.87 29.74
CA GLU A 456 -8.82 30.85 29.94
C GLU A 456 -7.72 30.31 30.88
N ASN A 457 -8.11 29.50 31.87
CA ASN A 457 -7.18 28.85 32.81
C ASN A 457 -6.55 27.57 32.28
N LYS A 458 -6.59 27.35 30.97
CA LYS A 458 -6.07 26.14 30.30
C LYS A 458 -6.69 24.82 30.77
N ASN A 459 -7.90 24.84 31.33
CA ASN A 459 -8.66 23.64 31.63
C ASN A 459 -9.44 23.18 30.39
N VAL A 460 -9.46 21.89 30.12
CA VAL A 460 -10.27 21.32 29.06
C VAL A 460 -11.60 20.81 29.62
N ILE A 461 -12.69 21.29 29.04
CA ILE A 461 -14.06 20.88 29.41
C ILE A 461 -14.65 20.03 28.31
N PHE A 462 -14.97 18.77 28.63
CA PHE A 462 -15.78 17.89 27.78
C PHE A 462 -17.27 18.08 28.13
N THR A 463 -18.06 18.53 27.16
CA THR A 463 -19.51 18.59 27.30
C THR A 463 -20.10 17.40 26.54
N VAL A 464 -20.84 16.56 27.24
CA VAL A 464 -21.50 15.37 26.65
C VAL A 464 -23.01 15.50 26.87
N ILE A 465 -23.75 15.47 25.76
CA ILE A 465 -25.22 15.55 25.76
C ILE A 465 -25.78 14.15 25.45
N PRO A 466 -26.24 13.41 26.48
CA PRO A 466 -26.81 12.10 26.27
C PRO A 466 -28.15 12.18 25.54
N THR A 467 -28.37 11.29 24.58
CA THR A 467 -29.66 11.13 23.89
C THR A 467 -30.52 10.01 24.50
N GLN A 468 -29.89 9.06 25.18
CA GLN A 468 -30.57 7.91 25.81
C GLN A 468 -30.72 8.07 27.32
N LYS A 469 -31.79 7.46 27.91
CA LYS A 469 -32.03 7.50 29.38
C LYS A 469 -30.95 6.73 30.15
N SER A 470 -30.45 5.61 29.60
CA SER A 470 -29.38 4.81 30.19
C SER A 470 -28.03 5.21 29.59
N PHE A 471 -27.41 6.24 30.13
CA PHE A 471 -26.09 6.69 29.72
C PHE A 471 -25.02 6.19 30.70
N PRO A 472 -23.88 5.64 30.23
CA PRO A 472 -22.83 5.08 31.09
C PRO A 472 -21.94 6.17 31.71
N SER A 473 -22.50 7.01 32.57
CA SER A 473 -21.82 8.16 33.18
C SER A 473 -20.57 7.78 33.98
N ILE A 474 -20.59 6.65 34.69
CA ILE A 474 -19.43 6.16 35.46
C ILE A 474 -18.26 5.84 34.52
N LEU A 475 -18.53 5.14 33.41
CA LEU A 475 -17.50 4.80 32.45
C LEU A 475 -16.93 6.05 31.76
N LEU A 476 -17.80 7.02 31.40
CA LEU A 476 -17.38 8.30 30.86
C LEU A 476 -16.47 9.04 31.85
N LYS A 477 -16.85 9.11 33.13
CA LYS A 477 -16.04 9.71 34.19
C LYS A 477 -14.64 9.12 34.24
N GLN A 478 -14.52 7.80 34.26
CA GLN A 478 -13.22 7.11 34.27
C GLN A 478 -12.36 7.42 33.04
N ILE A 479 -12.97 7.56 31.86
CA ILE A 479 -12.25 7.91 30.63
C ILE A 479 -11.75 9.36 30.70
N ILE A 480 -12.56 10.30 31.18
CA ILE A 480 -12.20 11.71 31.28
C ILE A 480 -11.13 11.93 32.37
N GLU A 481 -11.19 11.23 33.48
CA GLU A 481 -10.13 11.27 34.50
C GLU A 481 -8.77 10.79 33.94
N LYS A 482 -8.79 9.76 33.09
CA LYS A 482 -7.59 9.32 32.37
C LYS A 482 -7.12 10.38 31.34
N ALA A 483 -8.03 11.11 30.72
CA ALA A 483 -7.69 12.17 29.77
C ALA A 483 -6.81 13.25 30.41
N GLY A 484 -7.13 13.68 31.62
CA GLY A 484 -6.32 14.65 32.36
C GLY A 484 -4.86 14.26 32.51
N ARG A 485 -4.60 12.98 32.83
CA ARG A 485 -3.24 12.44 32.97
C ARG A 485 -2.53 12.29 31.62
N ILE A 486 -3.25 11.84 30.57
CA ILE A 486 -2.67 11.58 29.25
C ILE A 486 -2.34 12.89 28.54
N PHE A 487 -3.22 13.90 28.63
CA PHE A 487 -3.01 15.21 28.01
C PHE A 487 -2.15 16.14 28.88
N ASP A 488 -1.93 15.79 30.15
CA ASP A 488 -1.18 16.57 31.11
C ASP A 488 -1.80 17.98 31.32
N ILE A 489 -3.11 18.00 31.47
CA ILE A 489 -3.93 19.21 31.67
C ILE A 489 -5.11 18.90 32.59
N PRO A 490 -5.60 19.86 33.35
CA PRO A 490 -6.84 19.70 34.11
C PRO A 490 -8.03 19.48 33.15
N VAL A 491 -8.77 18.41 33.39
CA VAL A 491 -9.94 18.07 32.58
C VAL A 491 -11.18 18.03 33.44
N GLN A 492 -12.22 18.67 32.96
CA GLN A 492 -13.55 18.65 33.54
C GLN A 492 -14.55 18.07 32.56
N TYR A 493 -15.67 17.57 33.04
CA TYR A 493 -16.75 17.15 32.18
C TYR A 493 -18.08 17.70 32.66
N TYR A 494 -18.98 17.97 31.74
CA TYR A 494 -20.30 18.43 31.97
C TYR A 494 -21.33 17.55 31.25
N ILE A 495 -22.31 17.06 31.99
CA ILE A 495 -23.47 16.36 31.44
C ILE A 495 -24.69 17.17 31.83
N PRO A 496 -25.35 17.88 30.91
CA PRO A 496 -26.53 18.66 31.19
C PRO A 496 -27.66 17.80 31.78
N ASP A 497 -28.25 18.21 32.86
CA ASP A 497 -29.42 17.54 33.43
C ASP A 497 -30.63 17.74 32.51
N ARG A 498 -31.32 16.66 32.16
CA ARG A 498 -32.49 16.70 31.25
C ARG A 498 -33.69 17.45 31.81
N THR A 499 -33.75 17.62 33.13
CA THR A 499 -34.85 18.26 33.82
C THR A 499 -34.79 19.79 33.77
N ASN A 500 -33.62 20.37 33.42
CA ASN A 500 -33.38 21.82 33.44
C ASN A 500 -33.17 22.47 32.07
N ARG A 501 -33.88 22.04 31.02
CA ARG A 501 -33.79 22.65 29.68
C ARG A 501 -34.24 24.14 29.62
N LEU A 502 -34.75 24.73 30.71
CA LEU A 502 -35.31 26.09 30.73
C LEU A 502 -34.79 27.02 31.84
N ARG A 503 -33.87 26.60 32.71
CA ARG A 503 -33.29 27.51 33.70
C ARG A 503 -31.82 27.22 33.99
N ASN A 504 -30.97 28.22 33.68
CA ASN A 504 -29.60 28.46 34.15
C ASN A 504 -28.51 27.44 33.84
N SER A 505 -27.81 27.70 32.75
CA SER A 505 -26.69 26.97 32.17
C SER A 505 -25.31 27.16 32.85
N MET A 506 -25.20 27.51 34.13
CA MET A 506 -23.87 27.80 34.71
C MET A 506 -23.48 27.12 36.02
N ASN A 507 -24.33 26.32 36.68
CA ASN A 507 -24.03 25.94 38.07
C ASN A 507 -23.73 24.48 38.39
N ASN A 508 -23.51 23.61 37.42
CA ASN A 508 -23.11 22.23 37.74
C ASN A 508 -21.78 21.83 37.05
N ILE A 509 -20.73 22.60 37.35
CA ILE A 509 -19.37 22.20 37.01
C ILE A 509 -18.83 21.32 38.13
N ILE A 510 -18.75 20.01 37.91
CA ILE A 510 -18.06 19.12 38.83
C ILE A 510 -16.56 19.24 38.56
N SER A 511 -15.88 20.00 39.38
CA SER A 511 -14.42 20.10 39.37
C SER A 511 -13.80 18.90 40.06
N LEU A 512 -13.10 18.06 39.30
CA LEU A 512 -12.19 17.08 39.88
C LEU A 512 -10.84 17.76 40.11
N LYS A 513 -10.66 18.36 41.28
CA LYS A 513 -9.33 18.66 41.79
C LYS A 513 -8.66 17.31 42.03
N SER A 514 -7.64 16.98 41.23
CA SER A 514 -6.69 15.92 41.57
C SER A 514 -6.04 16.30 42.92
N GLN A 515 -6.39 15.59 43.97
CA GLN A 515 -5.51 15.55 45.14
C GLN A 515 -4.21 14.89 44.70
N LEU A 516 -3.13 15.65 44.74
CA LEU A 516 -1.76 15.17 44.69
C LEU A 516 -1.52 14.14 45.79
#